data_7fdf0cff020450d5cf63694f77832c23
#
_entry.id   7fdf0cff020450d5cf63694f77832c23
#
_cell.length_a   1.000
_cell.length_b   1.000
_cell.length_c   1.000
_cell.angle_alpha   90.00
_cell.angle_beta   90.00
_cell.angle_gamma   90.00
#
_symmetry.space_group_name_H-M   'P 1'
#
loop_
_entity.id
_entity.type
_entity.pdbx_description
1 polymer ?
#
loop_
_entity_poly.entity_id
_entity_poly.type
_entity_poly.pdbx_seq_one_letter_code
_entity_poly.pdbx_strand_id
1 'polypeptide(L)'
;RDVNADTYYIYDNRGQLRYVLPPEASARLVQGDESTAGIIERLCYSYAYDGLGRCVENTLPGCEPIHMRYDRGGRLCLRQDGNLRGEGRWKVTLRDRYGRTALTALAKVARSEAVDTLLLCARFTGSGALGGYILDEALDGVLTDLEPQEVYYYDSYDFLSPVVGGDSLAYCDVEGYDSRHICSSAPDFSAKGLCTGKLMRVLGSNKLLASVFYYDSRGNVVQTHEQNLLGGYEHGYMRLSFTGKPLEIKRTHSTRDTINSDVERYSYDSMERLLTISFSHNGATPVTLVSNT
;
A
#
# COMPACT_ATOMS: atom_id res chain seq x y z
N ARG A 1 3.67 47.62 -2.90
CA ARG A 1 2.85 46.86 -3.88
C ARG A 1 2.47 45.58 -3.16
N ASP A 2 1.19 45.43 -2.88
CA ASP A 2 0.67 44.17 -2.37
C ASP A 2 0.98 43.10 -3.42
N VAL A 3 1.79 42.12 -3.04
CA VAL A 3 2.04 40.93 -3.88
C VAL A 3 0.77 40.12 -3.82
N ASN A 4 -0.02 40.14 -4.89
CA ASN A 4 -1.18 39.25 -5.00
C ASN A 4 -0.70 37.82 -4.82
N ALA A 5 -1.19 37.14 -3.78
CA ALA A 5 -0.87 35.75 -3.48
C ALA A 5 -1.73 34.80 -4.31
N ASP A 6 -1.96 35.14 -5.60
CA ASP A 6 -2.84 34.40 -6.49
C ASP A 6 -2.14 33.19 -7.10
N THR A 7 -2.84 32.05 -7.11
CA THR A 7 -2.44 30.85 -7.83
C THR A 7 -3.30 30.72 -9.08
N TYR A 8 -2.66 30.57 -10.24
CA TYR A 8 -3.36 30.44 -11.52
C TYR A 8 -3.34 28.98 -12.00
N TYR A 9 -4.47 28.54 -12.54
CA TYR A 9 -4.66 27.23 -13.14
C TYR A 9 -4.89 27.40 -14.64
N ILE A 10 -4.02 26.82 -15.46
CA ILE A 10 -4.07 26.92 -16.90
C ILE A 10 -4.52 25.58 -17.50
N TYR A 11 -5.56 25.63 -18.29
CA TYR A 11 -6.17 24.48 -18.92
C TYR A 11 -5.97 24.51 -20.43
N ASP A 12 -5.94 23.33 -21.06
CA ASP A 12 -5.94 23.22 -22.50
C ASP A 12 -7.38 23.35 -23.08
N ASN A 13 -7.49 23.25 -24.42
CA ASN A 13 -8.77 23.34 -25.12
C ASN A 13 -9.73 22.16 -24.86
N ARG A 14 -9.27 21.10 -24.17
CA ARG A 14 -10.08 19.96 -23.72
C ARG A 14 -10.49 20.08 -22.25
N GLY A 15 -10.12 21.16 -21.58
CA GLY A 15 -10.37 21.38 -20.17
C GLY A 15 -9.44 20.60 -19.23
N GLN A 16 -8.28 20.13 -19.72
CA GLN A 16 -7.29 19.41 -18.94
C GLN A 16 -6.30 20.41 -18.33
N LEU A 17 -5.99 20.29 -17.04
CA LEU A 17 -5.06 21.14 -16.33
C LEU A 17 -3.63 20.94 -16.88
N ARG A 18 -3.05 21.99 -17.45
CA ARG A 18 -1.70 21.96 -18.04
C ARG A 18 -0.64 22.51 -17.09
N TYR A 19 -0.95 23.59 -16.39
CA TYR A 19 -0.02 24.24 -15.47
C TYR A 19 -0.75 24.75 -14.23
N VAL A 20 -0.04 24.70 -13.10
CA VAL A 20 -0.40 25.47 -11.90
C VAL A 20 0.75 26.44 -11.63
N LEU A 21 0.43 27.73 -11.61
CA LEU A 21 1.38 28.82 -11.36
C LEU A 21 1.18 29.32 -9.93
N PRO A 22 2.09 29.00 -9.00
CA PRO A 22 2.09 29.60 -7.68
C PRO A 22 2.31 31.12 -7.71
N PRO A 23 2.04 31.86 -6.63
CA PRO A 23 2.17 33.31 -6.57
C PRO A 23 3.54 33.84 -7.00
N GLU A 24 4.62 33.16 -6.64
CA GLU A 24 5.97 33.55 -7.04
C GLU A 24 6.19 33.43 -8.54
N ALA A 25 5.69 32.36 -9.15
CA ALA A 25 5.79 32.18 -10.61
C ALA A 25 5.03 33.27 -11.37
N SER A 26 3.82 33.59 -10.97
CA SER A 26 3.02 34.66 -11.58
C SER A 26 3.67 36.04 -11.41
N ALA A 27 4.23 36.34 -10.23
CA ALA A 27 4.95 37.61 -10.02
C ALA A 27 6.18 37.74 -10.93
N ARG A 28 6.99 36.71 -11.08
CA ARG A 28 8.18 36.70 -11.96
C ARG A 28 7.83 36.79 -13.44
N LEU A 29 6.76 36.13 -13.86
CA LEU A 29 6.26 36.24 -15.25
C LEU A 29 5.84 37.67 -15.61
N VAL A 30 5.25 38.41 -14.65
CA VAL A 30 4.86 39.82 -14.81
C VAL A 30 6.10 40.73 -14.84
N GLN A 31 7.14 40.43 -14.07
CA GLN A 31 8.38 41.23 -14.03
C GLN A 31 9.20 41.09 -15.30
N GLY A 32 9.15 39.92 -15.97
CA GLY A 32 9.79 39.69 -17.26
C GLY A 32 11.34 39.59 -17.24
N ASP A 33 11.92 39.45 -16.04
CA ASP A 33 13.39 39.40 -15.86
C ASP A 33 14.00 38.04 -16.19
N GLU A 34 13.16 37.03 -16.42
CA GLU A 34 13.57 35.64 -16.66
C GLU A 34 12.77 35.02 -17.81
N SER A 35 13.34 33.98 -18.44
CA SER A 35 12.62 33.26 -19.49
C SER A 35 11.39 32.55 -18.95
N THR A 36 10.26 32.62 -19.66
CA THR A 36 9.02 31.90 -19.29
C THR A 36 9.26 30.40 -19.07
N ALA A 37 10.11 29.77 -19.90
CA ALA A 37 10.45 28.35 -19.77
C ALA A 37 11.16 28.05 -18.46
N GLY A 38 12.14 28.88 -18.07
CA GLY A 38 12.87 28.70 -16.81
C GLY A 38 11.99 28.90 -15.57
N ILE A 39 11.03 29.84 -15.62
CA ILE A 39 10.05 30.04 -14.54
C ILE A 39 9.13 28.81 -14.41
N ILE A 40 8.63 28.29 -15.54
CA ILE A 40 7.75 27.11 -15.56
C ILE A 40 8.49 25.92 -14.97
N GLU A 41 9.70 25.63 -15.41
CA GLU A 41 10.49 24.49 -14.94
C GLU A 41 10.76 24.53 -13.43
N ARG A 42 11.10 25.70 -12.90
CA ARG A 42 11.52 25.82 -11.50
C ARG A 42 10.39 26.04 -10.51
N LEU A 43 9.31 26.69 -10.93
CA LEU A 43 8.29 27.19 -10.00
C LEU A 43 6.89 26.64 -10.24
N CYS A 44 6.61 26.06 -11.42
CA CYS A 44 5.26 25.63 -11.77
C CYS A 44 5.11 24.10 -11.71
N TYR A 45 3.87 23.66 -11.48
CA TYR A 45 3.49 22.29 -11.76
C TYR A 45 3.08 22.19 -13.22
N SER A 46 3.49 21.13 -13.91
CA SER A 46 3.08 20.87 -15.29
C SER A 46 2.54 19.46 -15.48
N TYR A 47 1.62 19.30 -16.43
CA TYR A 47 0.94 18.04 -16.72
C TYR A 47 0.85 17.81 -18.21
N ALA A 48 1.12 16.57 -18.64
CA ALA A 48 0.91 16.13 -20.01
C ALA A 48 -0.06 14.94 -20.05
N TYR A 49 -0.87 14.87 -21.10
CA TYR A 49 -1.91 13.88 -21.26
C TYR A 49 -1.78 13.16 -22.60
N ASP A 50 -2.21 11.90 -22.63
CA ASP A 50 -2.32 11.13 -23.86
C ASP A 50 -3.63 11.48 -24.63
N GLY A 51 -3.81 10.81 -25.78
CA GLY A 51 -5.01 10.99 -26.61
C GLY A 51 -6.32 10.59 -25.92
N LEU A 52 -6.27 9.77 -24.87
CA LEU A 52 -7.41 9.33 -24.08
C LEU A 52 -7.66 10.22 -22.84
N GLY A 53 -6.85 11.25 -22.64
CA GLY A 53 -6.99 12.18 -21.52
C GLY A 53 -6.38 11.69 -20.21
N ARG A 54 -5.54 10.65 -20.22
CA ARG A 54 -4.86 10.15 -19.05
C ARG A 54 -3.53 10.90 -18.85
N CYS A 55 -3.21 11.31 -17.61
CA CYS A 55 -1.96 12.00 -17.32
C CYS A 55 -0.77 11.05 -17.51
N VAL A 56 0.09 11.32 -18.48
CA VAL A 56 1.28 10.51 -18.79
C VAL A 56 2.57 11.11 -18.28
N GLU A 57 2.53 12.37 -17.89
CA GLU A 57 3.67 13.07 -17.28
C GLU A 57 3.19 14.16 -16.34
N ASN A 58 3.79 14.26 -15.18
CA ASN A 58 3.66 15.41 -14.32
C ASN A 58 5.01 15.84 -13.78
N THR A 59 5.20 17.17 -13.66
CA THR A 59 6.44 17.75 -13.15
C THR A 59 6.10 18.61 -11.94
N LEU A 60 6.82 18.40 -10.86
CA LEU A 60 6.79 19.25 -9.67
C LEU A 60 7.80 20.40 -9.84
N PRO A 61 7.61 21.55 -9.20
CA PRO A 61 8.54 22.67 -9.27
C PRO A 61 9.98 22.25 -8.96
N GLY A 62 10.91 22.52 -9.90
CA GLY A 62 12.32 22.22 -9.74
C GLY A 62 12.69 20.73 -9.71
N CYS A 63 11.77 19.84 -10.08
CA CYS A 63 12.00 18.40 -10.10
C CYS A 63 12.02 17.87 -11.53
N GLU A 64 12.65 16.72 -11.70
CA GLU A 64 12.56 15.94 -12.94
C GLU A 64 11.12 15.43 -13.16
N PRO A 65 10.67 15.32 -14.41
CA PRO A 65 9.34 14.81 -14.73
C PRO A 65 9.10 13.39 -14.22
N ILE A 66 7.89 13.12 -13.76
CA ILE A 66 7.42 11.78 -13.43
C ILE A 66 6.65 11.25 -14.63
N HIS A 67 7.14 10.17 -15.23
CA HIS A 67 6.48 9.50 -16.34
C HIS A 67 5.52 8.43 -15.85
N MET A 68 4.38 8.32 -16.48
CA MET A 68 3.33 7.34 -16.21
C MET A 68 2.92 6.61 -17.48
N ARG A 69 2.67 5.29 -17.37
CA ARG A 69 2.15 4.48 -18.48
C ARG A 69 0.99 3.63 -17.99
N TYR A 70 0.09 3.38 -18.89
CA TYR A 70 -1.17 2.68 -18.63
C TYR A 70 -1.22 1.40 -19.45
N ASP A 71 -1.78 0.35 -18.88
CA ASP A 71 -2.00 -0.91 -19.58
C ASP A 71 -3.19 -0.81 -20.57
N ARG A 72 -3.42 -1.87 -21.34
CA ARG A 72 -4.56 -1.98 -22.28
C ARG A 72 -5.91 -1.80 -21.59
N GLY A 73 -6.01 -2.10 -20.30
CA GLY A 73 -7.20 -1.86 -19.48
C GLY A 73 -7.35 -0.41 -18.98
N GLY A 74 -6.45 0.50 -19.37
CA GLY A 74 -6.47 1.89 -18.93
C GLY A 74 -6.02 2.11 -17.49
N ARG A 75 -5.35 1.13 -16.88
CA ARG A 75 -4.89 1.20 -15.50
C ARG A 75 -3.43 1.64 -15.45
N LEU A 76 -3.09 2.57 -14.54
CA LEU A 76 -1.71 2.96 -14.30
C LEU A 76 -0.91 1.72 -13.87
N CYS A 77 0.12 1.39 -14.63
CA CYS A 77 0.93 0.20 -14.43
C CYS A 77 2.43 0.49 -14.32
N LEU A 78 2.94 1.56 -14.95
CA LEU A 78 4.33 1.98 -14.82
C LEU A 78 4.42 3.42 -14.35
N ARG A 79 5.35 3.68 -13.43
CA ARG A 79 5.70 5.03 -12.97
C ARG A 79 7.22 5.15 -12.86
N GLN A 80 7.77 6.28 -13.32
CA GLN A 80 9.19 6.55 -13.26
C GLN A 80 9.43 8.02 -12.90
N ASP A 81 10.07 8.27 -11.78
CA ASP A 81 10.59 9.59 -11.40
C ASP A 81 12.04 9.76 -11.88
N GLY A 82 12.66 10.91 -11.60
CA GLY A 82 14.02 11.22 -12.00
C GLY A 82 15.05 10.22 -11.45
N ASN A 83 14.92 9.79 -10.21
CA ASN A 83 15.84 8.84 -9.59
C ASN A 83 15.76 7.48 -10.28
N LEU A 84 14.55 6.95 -10.45
CA LEU A 84 14.34 5.68 -11.15
C LEU A 84 14.78 5.74 -12.63
N ARG A 85 14.66 6.92 -13.26
CA ARG A 85 15.16 7.13 -14.62
C ARG A 85 16.67 7.06 -14.66
N GLY A 86 17.37 7.67 -13.70
CA GLY A 86 18.82 7.57 -13.54
C GLY A 86 19.31 6.14 -13.35
N GLU A 87 18.50 5.28 -12.73
CA GLU A 87 18.77 3.86 -12.53
C GLU A 87 18.32 2.98 -13.72
N GLY A 88 17.62 3.52 -14.71
CA GLY A 88 17.02 2.77 -15.82
C GLY A 88 15.87 1.85 -15.39
N ARG A 89 15.21 2.17 -14.28
CA ARG A 89 14.16 1.34 -13.64
C ARG A 89 12.80 2.03 -13.64
N TRP A 90 11.76 1.24 -13.48
CA TRP A 90 10.39 1.67 -13.33
C TRP A 90 9.77 1.03 -12.08
N LYS A 91 8.90 1.76 -11.40
CA LYS A 91 7.95 1.17 -10.46
C LYS A 91 6.82 0.56 -11.28
N VAL A 92 6.68 -0.77 -11.19
CA VAL A 92 5.69 -1.57 -11.91
C VAL A 92 4.60 -1.99 -10.94
N THR A 93 3.34 -1.90 -11.36
CA THR A 93 2.18 -2.43 -10.62
C THR A 93 1.57 -3.54 -11.45
N LEU A 94 1.62 -4.75 -10.93
CA LEU A 94 1.00 -5.94 -11.51
C LEU A 94 -0.30 -6.26 -10.76
N ARG A 95 -1.34 -6.65 -11.50
CA ARG A 95 -2.66 -6.89 -10.95
C ARG A 95 -3.05 -8.35 -11.08
N ASP A 96 -3.96 -8.80 -10.22
CA ASP A 96 -4.58 -10.10 -10.38
C ASP A 96 -5.69 -10.04 -11.46
N ARG A 97 -6.29 -11.20 -11.75
CA ARG A 97 -7.39 -11.32 -12.72
C ARG A 97 -8.63 -10.49 -12.37
N TYR A 98 -8.77 -10.07 -11.13
CA TYR A 98 -9.88 -9.23 -10.65
C TYR A 98 -9.55 -7.74 -10.67
N GLY A 99 -8.31 -7.37 -11.09
CA GLY A 99 -7.86 -5.99 -11.16
C GLY A 99 -7.31 -5.43 -9.84
N ARG A 100 -7.22 -6.24 -8.78
CA ARG A 100 -6.61 -5.85 -7.51
C ARG A 100 -5.08 -5.86 -7.65
N THR A 101 -4.37 -5.02 -6.89
CA THR A 101 -2.91 -5.03 -6.90
C THR A 101 -2.39 -6.37 -6.34
N ALA A 102 -1.74 -7.17 -7.18
CA ALA A 102 -1.08 -8.40 -6.77
C ALA A 102 0.31 -8.11 -6.21
N LEU A 103 1.09 -7.28 -6.92
CA LEU A 103 2.39 -6.83 -6.42
C LEU A 103 2.82 -5.51 -7.04
N THR A 104 3.69 -4.80 -6.33
CA THR A 104 4.49 -3.71 -6.87
C THR A 104 5.96 -4.14 -6.90
N ALA A 105 6.68 -3.75 -7.94
CA ALA A 105 8.08 -4.11 -8.12
C ALA A 105 8.87 -2.95 -8.73
N LEU A 106 10.16 -2.93 -8.52
CA LEU A 106 11.08 -2.19 -9.38
C LEU A 106 11.56 -3.13 -10.49
N ALA A 107 11.57 -2.66 -11.73
CA ALA A 107 11.96 -3.47 -12.88
C ALA A 107 12.59 -2.61 -13.97
N LYS A 108 13.37 -3.25 -14.83
CA LYS A 108 13.73 -2.69 -16.15
C LYS A 108 12.60 -3.00 -17.12
N VAL A 109 12.27 -2.03 -17.97
CA VAL A 109 11.21 -2.13 -18.97
C VAL A 109 11.81 -1.91 -20.35
N ALA A 110 11.82 -2.94 -21.19
CA ALA A 110 12.48 -2.89 -22.49
C ALA A 110 11.77 -1.97 -23.50
N ARG A 111 10.43 -1.90 -23.44
CA ARG A 111 9.58 -1.10 -24.34
C ARG A 111 8.40 -0.51 -23.56
N SER A 112 8.64 0.61 -22.88
CA SER A 112 7.59 1.23 -22.06
C SER A 112 6.41 1.77 -22.87
N GLU A 113 6.60 2.12 -24.14
CA GLU A 113 5.57 2.59 -25.05
C GLU A 113 4.62 1.49 -25.54
N ALA A 114 5.07 0.23 -25.55
CA ALA A 114 4.24 -0.90 -26.00
C ALA A 114 3.34 -1.45 -24.88
N VAL A 115 3.47 -0.94 -23.66
CA VAL A 115 2.74 -1.46 -22.49
C VAL A 115 1.23 -1.20 -22.58
N ASP A 116 0.80 -0.17 -23.32
CA ASP A 116 -0.61 0.14 -23.56
C ASP A 116 -1.35 -0.94 -24.38
N THR A 117 -0.62 -1.84 -25.05
CA THR A 117 -1.17 -2.97 -25.78
C THR A 117 -1.29 -4.23 -24.91
N LEU A 118 -0.70 -4.26 -23.72
CA LEU A 118 -0.60 -5.40 -22.83
C LEU A 118 -1.48 -5.22 -21.58
N LEU A 119 -1.85 -6.34 -20.97
CA LEU A 119 -2.40 -6.35 -19.61
C LEU A 119 -1.29 -6.76 -18.65
N LEU A 120 -0.97 -5.87 -17.68
CA LEU A 120 0.03 -6.16 -16.67
C LEU A 120 -0.59 -6.94 -15.53
N CYS A 121 -0.66 -8.26 -15.72
CA CYS A 121 -1.25 -9.19 -14.77
C CYS A 121 -0.22 -10.18 -14.23
N ALA A 122 -0.47 -10.64 -13.00
CA ALA A 122 0.26 -11.72 -12.35
C ALA A 122 -0.73 -12.74 -11.80
N ARG A 123 -0.36 -14.01 -11.82
CA ARG A 123 -1.17 -15.12 -11.33
C ARG A 123 -0.46 -15.81 -10.16
N PHE A 124 -1.18 -15.98 -9.07
CA PHE A 124 -0.66 -16.73 -7.92
C PHE A 124 -0.60 -18.23 -8.25
N THR A 125 0.53 -18.85 -7.98
CA THR A 125 0.77 -20.31 -8.17
C THR A 125 1.39 -20.96 -6.95
N GLY A 126 1.76 -20.15 -5.94
CA GLY A 126 2.51 -20.61 -4.77
C GLY A 126 4.00 -20.82 -5.02
N SER A 127 4.49 -20.61 -6.24
CA SER A 127 5.90 -20.81 -6.61
C SER A 127 6.45 -19.58 -7.33
N GLY A 128 7.77 -19.42 -7.31
CA GLY A 128 8.45 -18.34 -8.01
C GLY A 128 8.98 -17.21 -7.10
N ALA A 129 9.90 -16.43 -7.67
CA ALA A 129 10.65 -15.37 -6.96
C ALA A 129 9.80 -14.13 -6.63
N LEU A 130 8.59 -14.01 -7.20
CA LEU A 130 7.71 -12.87 -7.02
C LEU A 130 6.68 -13.09 -5.89
N GLY A 131 7.08 -13.71 -4.78
CA GLY A 131 6.17 -14.02 -3.68
C GLY A 131 5.09 -15.03 -4.07
N GLY A 132 5.42 -16.03 -4.87
CA GLY A 132 4.48 -17.05 -5.34
C GLY A 132 3.64 -16.64 -6.55
N TYR A 133 3.88 -15.46 -7.12
CA TYR A 133 3.27 -15.01 -8.38
C TYR A 133 4.17 -15.29 -9.57
N ILE A 134 3.55 -15.57 -10.70
CA ILE A 134 4.18 -15.64 -12.02
C ILE A 134 3.55 -14.58 -12.94
N LEU A 135 4.33 -14.10 -13.90
CA LEU A 135 3.85 -13.18 -14.93
C LEU A 135 3.05 -13.92 -16.00
N ASP A 136 2.23 -13.17 -16.71
CA ASP A 136 1.69 -13.63 -18.00
C ASP A 136 2.83 -13.71 -19.02
N GLU A 137 2.84 -14.75 -19.88
CA GLU A 137 3.85 -14.98 -20.92
C GLU A 137 4.01 -13.78 -21.86
N ALA A 138 2.95 -13.01 -22.08
CA ALA A 138 3.00 -11.77 -22.87
C ALA A 138 3.95 -10.71 -22.30
N LEU A 139 4.36 -10.82 -21.04
CA LEU A 139 5.28 -9.89 -20.36
C LEU A 139 6.74 -10.36 -20.40
N ASP A 140 6.99 -11.57 -20.93
CA ASP A 140 8.34 -12.10 -21.07
C ASP A 140 9.19 -11.18 -21.97
N GLY A 141 10.37 -10.80 -21.48
CA GLY A 141 11.26 -9.88 -22.17
C GLY A 141 10.81 -8.41 -22.20
N VAL A 142 9.58 -8.11 -21.78
CA VAL A 142 9.11 -6.72 -21.58
C VAL A 142 9.54 -6.20 -20.22
N LEU A 143 9.34 -7.02 -19.18
CA LEU A 143 9.74 -6.73 -17.80
C LEU A 143 10.89 -7.64 -17.40
N THR A 144 12.00 -7.06 -16.99
CA THR A 144 13.19 -7.80 -16.53
C THR A 144 13.70 -7.24 -15.20
N ASP A 145 14.54 -7.98 -14.50
CA ASP A 145 15.12 -7.58 -13.20
C ASP A 145 14.04 -7.14 -12.19
N LEU A 146 12.94 -7.90 -12.12
CA LEU A 146 11.84 -7.59 -11.20
C LEU A 146 12.28 -7.80 -9.77
N GLU A 147 12.19 -6.74 -9.01
CA GLU A 147 12.47 -6.69 -7.58
C GLU A 147 11.18 -6.35 -6.82
N PRO A 148 10.47 -7.34 -6.24
CA PRO A 148 9.24 -7.10 -5.51
C PRO A 148 9.47 -6.12 -4.35
N GLN A 149 8.59 -5.12 -4.25
CA GLN A 149 8.58 -4.17 -3.13
C GLN A 149 7.45 -4.50 -2.17
N GLU A 150 6.28 -4.79 -2.72
CA GLU A 150 5.08 -5.18 -1.99
C GLU A 150 4.39 -6.32 -2.74
N VAL A 151 3.93 -7.33 -2.03
CA VAL A 151 3.14 -8.44 -2.58
C VAL A 151 1.89 -8.58 -1.72
N TYR A 152 0.73 -8.77 -2.34
CA TYR A 152 -0.55 -8.87 -1.67
C TYR A 152 -1.23 -10.18 -1.98
N TYR A 153 -1.84 -10.80 -0.98
CA TYR A 153 -2.60 -12.04 -1.09
C TYR A 153 -4.05 -11.80 -0.72
N TYR A 154 -4.94 -12.45 -1.43
CA TYR A 154 -6.39 -12.26 -1.27
C TYR A 154 -7.10 -13.62 -1.26
N ASP A 155 -8.30 -13.62 -0.68
CA ASP A 155 -9.29 -14.69 -0.81
C ASP A 155 -8.97 -15.98 -0.04
N SER A 156 -7.70 -16.33 0.18
CA SER A 156 -7.27 -17.55 0.86
C SER A 156 -5.95 -17.36 1.62
N TYR A 157 -5.56 -18.37 2.40
CA TYR A 157 -4.28 -18.41 3.12
C TYR A 157 -3.28 -19.39 2.50
N ASP A 158 -3.50 -19.79 1.23
CA ASP A 158 -2.67 -20.77 0.51
C ASP A 158 -1.22 -20.34 0.32
N PHE A 159 -0.93 -19.04 0.50
CA PHE A 159 0.43 -18.48 0.42
C PHE A 159 1.29 -18.78 1.66
N LEU A 160 0.70 -19.15 2.81
CA LEU A 160 1.43 -19.31 4.08
C LEU A 160 2.53 -20.37 3.96
N SER A 161 2.19 -21.57 3.55
CA SER A 161 3.15 -22.68 3.46
C SER A 161 4.22 -22.45 2.38
N PRO A 162 3.87 -22.18 1.10
CA PRO A 162 4.87 -22.12 0.04
C PRO A 162 5.70 -20.83 0.02
N VAL A 163 5.20 -19.72 0.57
CA VAL A 163 5.84 -18.41 0.44
C VAL A 163 6.47 -17.95 1.74
N VAL A 164 5.73 -18.05 2.85
CA VAL A 164 6.18 -17.57 4.16
C VAL A 164 7.05 -18.60 4.87
N GLY A 165 6.78 -19.88 4.67
CA GLY A 165 7.58 -20.98 5.19
C GLY A 165 7.51 -21.10 6.71
N GLY A 166 6.44 -21.69 7.24
CA GLY A 166 6.31 -22.00 8.66
C GLY A 166 4.99 -21.59 9.31
N ASP A 167 4.75 -22.14 10.48
CA ASP A 167 3.47 -22.01 11.20
C ASP A 167 3.42 -20.75 12.10
N SER A 168 4.50 -19.99 12.20
CA SER A 168 4.61 -18.85 13.13
C SER A 168 3.63 -17.70 12.83
N LEU A 169 3.11 -17.64 11.61
CA LEU A 169 2.09 -16.67 11.21
C LEU A 169 0.72 -17.32 11.01
N ALA A 170 0.58 -18.63 11.29
CA ALA A 170 -0.70 -19.32 11.22
C ALA A 170 -1.67 -18.81 12.30
N TYR A 171 -2.96 -18.95 12.04
CA TYR A 171 -3.97 -18.66 13.04
C TYR A 171 -3.76 -19.50 14.29
N CYS A 172 -3.93 -18.89 15.45
CA CYS A 172 -3.92 -19.61 16.72
C CYS A 172 -5.09 -19.19 17.60
N ASP A 173 -5.73 -20.17 18.24
CA ASP A 173 -6.74 -19.90 19.26
C ASP A 173 -6.08 -19.38 20.53
N VAL A 174 -6.54 -18.20 20.99
CA VAL A 174 -6.09 -17.56 22.22
C VAL A 174 -7.28 -17.37 23.12
N GLU A 175 -7.22 -17.96 24.34
CA GLU A 175 -8.31 -17.88 25.31
C GLU A 175 -8.70 -16.41 25.59
N GLY A 176 -10.02 -16.15 25.58
CA GLY A 176 -10.58 -14.82 25.83
C GLY A 176 -10.64 -13.91 24.61
N TYR A 177 -10.08 -14.32 23.47
CA TYR A 177 -10.15 -13.56 22.22
C TYR A 177 -11.06 -14.23 21.19
N ASP A 178 -11.37 -13.50 20.12
CA ASP A 178 -12.34 -13.97 19.15
C ASP A 178 -11.77 -15.14 18.34
N SER A 179 -12.39 -16.30 18.46
CA SER A 179 -12.04 -17.50 17.70
C SER A 179 -12.85 -17.69 16.41
N ARG A 180 -13.74 -16.75 16.08
CA ARG A 180 -14.63 -16.81 14.91
C ARG A 180 -13.95 -16.37 13.63
N HIS A 181 -12.76 -16.89 13.33
CA HIS A 181 -12.04 -16.57 12.11
C HIS A 181 -12.64 -17.29 10.88
N ILE A 182 -12.44 -16.68 9.70
CA ILE A 182 -12.74 -17.31 8.43
C ILE A 182 -11.53 -18.17 8.02
N CYS A 183 -11.74 -19.46 7.89
CA CYS A 183 -10.72 -20.38 7.36
C CYS A 183 -11.04 -20.73 5.91
N SER A 184 -10.03 -20.70 5.04
CA SER A 184 -10.15 -21.03 3.63
C SER A 184 -10.58 -22.48 3.33
N SER A 185 -10.49 -23.38 4.31
CA SER A 185 -10.86 -24.79 4.15
C SER A 185 -12.36 -25.07 4.25
N ALA A 186 -13.18 -24.13 4.67
CA ALA A 186 -14.63 -24.28 4.75
C ALA A 186 -15.33 -23.59 3.56
N PRO A 187 -16.16 -24.32 2.77
CA PRO A 187 -16.78 -23.76 1.55
C PRO A 187 -17.65 -22.52 1.80
N ASP A 188 -18.23 -22.39 2.99
CA ASP A 188 -19.15 -21.32 3.37
C ASP A 188 -18.45 -20.13 4.07
N PHE A 189 -17.18 -20.27 4.41
CA PHE A 189 -16.38 -19.27 5.10
C PHE A 189 -15.09 -19.02 4.35
N SER A 190 -15.16 -18.20 3.31
CA SER A 190 -13.98 -17.82 2.54
C SER A 190 -13.67 -16.33 2.77
N ALA A 191 -12.38 -16.01 2.84
CA ALA A 191 -11.90 -14.63 2.90
C ALA A 191 -12.04 -13.90 1.55
N LYS A 192 -13.04 -14.26 0.72
CA LYS A 192 -13.27 -13.68 -0.60
C LYS A 192 -13.36 -12.15 -0.55
N GLY A 193 -12.57 -11.50 -1.39
CA GLY A 193 -12.49 -10.06 -1.47
C GLY A 193 -11.57 -9.43 -0.44
N LEU A 194 -11.17 -10.15 0.61
CA LEU A 194 -10.32 -9.62 1.68
C LEU A 194 -8.83 -9.85 1.36
N CYS A 195 -8.00 -8.90 1.80
CA CYS A 195 -6.55 -9.03 1.76
C CYS A 195 -6.12 -9.90 2.96
N THR A 196 -5.70 -11.12 2.69
CA THR A 196 -5.33 -12.10 3.74
C THR A 196 -3.88 -11.99 4.17
N GLY A 197 -3.04 -11.38 3.34
CA GLY A 197 -1.64 -11.15 3.70
C GLY A 197 -0.91 -10.23 2.74
N LYS A 198 0.25 -9.80 3.19
CA LYS A 198 1.17 -8.98 2.40
C LYS A 198 2.62 -9.34 2.71
N LEU A 199 3.50 -9.14 1.75
CA LEU A 199 4.94 -9.05 1.96
C LEU A 199 5.39 -7.63 1.68
N MET A 200 6.30 -7.11 2.47
CA MET A 200 6.91 -5.80 2.28
C MET A 200 8.43 -5.92 2.31
N ARG A 201 9.09 -5.32 1.34
CA ARG A 201 10.55 -5.29 1.27
C ARG A 201 11.12 -4.33 2.32
N VAL A 202 12.14 -4.77 3.01
CA VAL A 202 12.96 -3.92 3.86
C VAL A 202 13.92 -3.12 2.97
N LEU A 203 13.86 -1.80 3.04
CA LEU A 203 14.72 -0.92 2.23
C LEU A 203 16.20 -1.24 2.45
N GLY A 204 16.96 -1.25 1.35
CA GLY A 204 18.39 -1.57 1.38
C GLY A 204 18.71 -3.05 1.57
N SER A 205 17.70 -3.95 1.50
CA SER A 205 17.91 -5.39 1.62
C SER A 205 17.02 -6.20 0.68
N ASN A 206 17.32 -7.49 0.55
CA ASN A 206 16.45 -8.43 -0.18
C ASN A 206 15.41 -9.11 0.73
N LYS A 207 15.34 -8.70 1.99
CA LYS A 207 14.42 -9.30 2.96
C LYS A 207 13.00 -8.79 2.73
N LEU A 208 12.05 -9.71 2.66
CA LEU A 208 10.62 -9.43 2.69
C LEU A 208 10.08 -9.82 4.09
N LEU A 209 9.28 -8.95 4.68
CA LEU A 209 8.57 -9.20 5.93
C LEU A 209 7.11 -9.50 5.61
N ALA A 210 6.61 -10.58 6.18
CA ALA A 210 5.24 -11.01 5.99
C ALA A 210 4.31 -10.47 7.09
N SER A 211 3.10 -10.08 6.68
CA SER A 211 1.96 -9.80 7.56
C SER A 211 0.77 -10.64 7.11
N VAL A 212 0.02 -11.19 8.05
CA VAL A 212 -1.17 -12.01 7.80
C VAL A 212 -2.34 -11.46 8.62
N PHE A 213 -3.52 -11.43 8.02
CA PHE A 213 -4.73 -10.87 8.61
C PHE A 213 -5.81 -11.95 8.65
N TYR A 214 -6.37 -12.20 9.83
CA TYR A 214 -7.48 -13.14 10.03
C TYR A 214 -8.75 -12.39 10.34
N TYR A 215 -9.85 -12.82 9.75
CA TYR A 215 -11.13 -12.12 9.77
C TYR A 215 -12.23 -12.98 10.37
N ASP A 216 -13.23 -12.33 10.93
CA ASP A 216 -14.50 -12.98 11.26
C ASP A 216 -15.44 -13.05 10.02
N SER A 217 -16.58 -13.67 10.17
CA SER A 217 -17.60 -13.81 9.10
C SER A 217 -18.19 -12.48 8.61
N ARG A 218 -17.91 -11.38 9.30
CA ARG A 218 -18.35 -10.02 8.95
C ARG A 218 -17.25 -9.20 8.28
N GLY A 219 -16.04 -9.76 8.13
CA GLY A 219 -14.88 -9.10 7.56
C GLY A 219 -14.13 -8.21 8.56
N ASN A 220 -14.40 -8.31 9.87
CA ASN A 220 -13.59 -7.63 10.88
C ASN A 220 -12.30 -8.41 11.12
N VAL A 221 -11.18 -7.71 11.24
CA VAL A 221 -9.91 -8.33 11.62
C VAL A 221 -10.00 -8.81 13.08
N VAL A 222 -9.71 -10.08 13.31
CA VAL A 222 -9.68 -10.71 14.65
C VAL A 222 -8.27 -11.04 15.11
N GLN A 223 -7.35 -11.32 14.16
CA GLN A 223 -5.92 -11.48 14.46
C GLN A 223 -5.07 -10.87 13.38
N THR A 224 -3.89 -10.38 13.77
CA THR A 224 -2.81 -9.95 12.88
C THR A 224 -1.52 -10.61 13.31
N HIS A 225 -0.80 -11.21 12.36
CA HIS A 225 0.49 -11.83 12.64
C HIS A 225 1.52 -11.29 11.66
N GLU A 226 2.62 -10.75 12.16
CA GLU A 226 3.61 -10.06 11.34
C GLU A 226 5.04 -10.45 11.74
N GLN A 227 5.92 -10.57 10.77
CA GLN A 227 7.36 -10.65 11.03
C GLN A 227 7.91 -9.26 11.31
N ASN A 228 8.82 -9.13 12.26
CA ASN A 228 9.47 -7.86 12.55
C ASN A 228 10.96 -7.82 12.11
N LEU A 229 11.53 -6.64 12.14
CA LEU A 229 12.93 -6.43 11.75
C LEU A 229 13.94 -7.07 12.72
N LEU A 230 13.54 -7.26 13.99
CA LEU A 230 14.38 -7.80 15.05
C LEU A 230 14.48 -9.33 15.03
N GLY A 231 13.86 -9.96 14.01
CA GLY A 231 13.89 -11.42 13.82
C GLY A 231 12.90 -12.18 14.71
N GLY A 232 11.88 -11.49 15.21
CA GLY A 232 10.74 -12.03 15.93
C GLY A 232 9.42 -11.70 15.22
N TYR A 233 8.35 -11.60 16.01
CA TYR A 233 6.97 -11.47 15.51
C TYR A 233 6.17 -10.44 16.31
N GLU A 234 5.21 -9.83 15.62
CA GLU A 234 4.12 -9.05 16.20
C GLU A 234 2.83 -9.85 16.06
N HIS A 235 2.13 -10.08 17.15
CA HIS A 235 0.80 -10.69 17.11
C HIS A 235 -0.21 -9.76 17.75
N GLY A 236 -1.28 -9.47 17.02
CA GLY A 236 -2.44 -8.74 17.48
C GLY A 236 -3.64 -9.68 17.65
N TYR A 237 -4.32 -9.61 18.76
CA TYR A 237 -5.54 -10.38 19.05
C TYR A 237 -6.64 -9.41 19.44
N MET A 238 -7.81 -9.56 18.86
CA MET A 238 -8.93 -8.63 19.05
C MET A 238 -10.15 -9.37 19.58
N ARG A 239 -10.74 -8.81 20.62
CA ARG A 239 -12.06 -9.18 21.11
C ARG A 239 -13.02 -8.06 20.74
N LEU A 240 -14.01 -8.40 19.92
CA LEU A 240 -14.92 -7.44 19.33
C LEU A 240 -16.34 -7.56 19.95
N SER A 241 -17.06 -6.44 20.00
CA SER A 241 -18.48 -6.40 20.29
C SER A 241 -19.29 -7.04 19.16
N PHE A 242 -20.59 -7.19 19.36
CA PHE A 242 -21.50 -7.62 18.29
C PHE A 242 -21.48 -6.68 17.07
N THR A 243 -21.24 -5.39 17.28
CA THR A 243 -21.19 -4.36 16.22
C THR A 243 -19.81 -4.20 15.60
N GLY A 244 -18.80 -4.99 16.04
CA GLY A 244 -17.43 -4.94 15.51
C GLY A 244 -16.52 -3.91 16.19
N LYS A 245 -16.97 -3.26 17.28
CA LYS A 245 -16.10 -2.35 18.05
C LYS A 245 -15.14 -3.14 18.93
N PRO A 246 -13.88 -2.69 19.08
CA PRO A 246 -12.92 -3.35 19.95
C PRO A 246 -13.37 -3.27 21.43
N LEU A 247 -13.41 -4.38 22.10
CA LEU A 247 -13.59 -4.48 23.56
C LEU A 247 -12.25 -4.67 24.25
N GLU A 248 -11.35 -5.41 23.60
CA GLU A 248 -9.99 -5.62 24.06
C GLU A 248 -9.09 -5.90 22.87
N ILE A 249 -7.90 -5.28 22.86
CA ILE A 249 -6.84 -5.54 21.89
C ILE A 249 -5.60 -5.94 22.67
N LYS A 250 -5.09 -7.12 22.41
CA LYS A 250 -3.80 -7.58 22.92
C LYS A 250 -2.79 -7.55 21.80
N ARG A 251 -1.62 -6.96 22.03
CA ARG A 251 -0.46 -7.03 21.14
C ARG A 251 0.68 -7.70 21.87
N THR A 252 1.35 -8.63 21.19
CA THR A 252 2.58 -9.22 21.68
C THR A 252 3.70 -8.89 20.70
N HIS A 253 4.77 -8.32 21.23
CA HIS A 253 6.00 -8.05 20.51
C HIS A 253 7.06 -9.04 20.98
N SER A 254 7.56 -9.86 20.07
CA SER A 254 8.66 -10.77 20.35
C SER A 254 9.90 -10.38 19.57
N THR A 255 11.03 -10.53 20.20
CA THR A 255 12.36 -10.54 19.59
C THR A 255 12.96 -11.93 19.74
N ARG A 256 14.24 -12.09 19.46
CA ARG A 256 14.95 -13.37 19.74
C ARG A 256 14.98 -13.71 21.23
N ASP A 257 15.03 -12.68 22.08
CA ASP A 257 15.37 -12.84 23.51
C ASP A 257 14.24 -12.38 24.45
N THR A 258 13.25 -11.62 23.97
CA THR A 258 12.22 -11.01 24.80
C THR A 258 10.82 -11.13 24.19
N ILE A 259 9.81 -11.18 25.06
CA ILE A 259 8.40 -11.07 24.69
C ILE A 259 7.78 -10.01 25.59
N ASN A 260 7.17 -9.01 24.97
CA ASN A 260 6.36 -8.00 25.64
C ASN A 260 4.91 -8.12 25.22
N SER A 261 3.99 -7.77 26.12
CA SER A 261 2.55 -7.84 25.85
C SER A 261 1.85 -6.60 26.33
N ASP A 262 1.12 -5.96 25.42
CA ASP A 262 0.29 -4.79 25.66
C ASP A 262 -1.17 -5.16 25.54
N VAL A 263 -2.00 -4.66 26.47
CA VAL A 263 -3.43 -4.89 26.45
C VAL A 263 -4.16 -3.56 26.60
N GLU A 264 -4.98 -3.24 25.61
CA GLU A 264 -5.91 -2.11 25.63
C GLU A 264 -7.33 -2.62 25.85
N ARG A 265 -8.07 -2.02 26.80
CA ARG A 265 -9.49 -2.33 27.04
C ARG A 265 -10.35 -1.10 26.83
N TYR A 266 -11.46 -1.31 26.16
CA TYR A 266 -12.39 -0.28 25.75
C TYR A 266 -13.75 -0.52 26.41
N SER A 267 -14.37 0.54 26.95
CA SER A 267 -15.75 0.49 27.41
C SER A 267 -16.60 1.52 26.69
N TYR A 268 -17.88 1.20 26.50
CA TYR A 268 -18.83 2.00 25.76
C TYR A 268 -20.12 2.17 26.55
N ASP A 269 -20.85 3.27 26.32
CA ASP A 269 -22.19 3.46 26.83
C ASP A 269 -23.24 2.64 26.02
N SER A 270 -24.51 2.75 26.43
CA SER A 270 -25.62 2.07 25.75
C SER A 270 -25.87 2.55 24.31
N MET A 271 -25.33 3.71 23.93
CA MET A 271 -25.39 4.27 22.57
C MET A 271 -24.08 4.02 21.80
N GLU A 272 -23.22 3.12 22.33
CA GLU A 272 -21.93 2.74 21.76
C GLU A 272 -20.93 3.91 21.62
N ARG A 273 -21.03 4.94 22.45
CA ARG A 273 -20.01 6.00 22.54
C ARG A 273 -18.92 5.56 23.49
N LEU A 274 -17.66 5.82 23.13
CA LEU A 274 -16.51 5.44 23.93
C LEU A 274 -16.52 6.15 25.28
N LEU A 275 -16.48 5.38 26.38
CA LEU A 275 -16.37 5.90 27.74
C LEU A 275 -14.93 5.86 28.22
N THR A 276 -14.28 4.69 28.20
CA THR A 276 -12.92 4.58 28.73
C THR A 276 -12.01 3.78 27.81
N ILE A 277 -10.72 4.15 27.85
CA ILE A 277 -9.63 3.31 27.34
C ILE A 277 -8.66 3.09 28.50
N SER A 278 -8.37 1.85 28.82
CA SER A 278 -7.30 1.50 29.76
C SER A 278 -6.20 0.69 29.07
N PHE A 279 -4.98 0.84 29.54
CA PHE A 279 -3.78 0.21 28.99
C PHE A 279 -3.02 -0.53 30.08
N SER A 280 -2.49 -1.71 29.76
CA SER A 280 -1.64 -2.52 30.62
C SER A 280 -0.47 -3.05 29.82
N HIS A 281 0.75 -2.95 30.37
CA HIS A 281 1.98 -3.48 29.81
C HIS A 281 2.48 -4.66 30.64
N ASN A 282 2.76 -5.79 30.02
CA ASN A 282 3.29 -7.03 30.65
C ASN A 282 2.48 -7.46 31.91
N GLY A 283 1.17 -7.29 31.87
CA GLY A 283 0.31 -7.67 33.01
C GLY A 283 0.35 -6.71 34.20
N ALA A 284 0.99 -5.55 34.06
CA ALA A 284 0.96 -4.51 35.08
C ALA A 284 -0.47 -3.98 35.33
N THR A 285 -0.69 -3.31 36.46
CA THR A 285 -1.96 -2.68 36.79
C THR A 285 -2.40 -1.74 35.67
N PRO A 286 -3.61 -1.86 35.13
CA PRO A 286 -4.08 -1.03 34.05
C PRO A 286 -4.12 0.47 34.44
N VAL A 287 -3.70 1.31 33.50
CA VAL A 287 -3.79 2.78 33.61
C VAL A 287 -4.88 3.28 32.68
N THR A 288 -5.73 4.17 33.14
CA THR A 288 -6.76 4.81 32.31
C THR A 288 -6.12 5.90 31.46
N LEU A 289 -6.19 5.74 30.13
CA LEU A 289 -5.68 6.71 29.17
C LEU A 289 -6.73 7.75 28.76
N VAL A 290 -8.00 7.31 28.68
CA VAL A 290 -9.13 8.17 28.29
C VAL A 290 -10.30 7.89 29.23
N SER A 291 -10.97 8.96 29.67
CA SER A 291 -12.23 8.90 30.42
C SER A 291 -13.14 10.03 29.92
N ASN A 292 -14.23 9.64 29.23
CA ASN A 292 -15.26 10.54 28.74
C ASN A 292 -16.48 10.45 29.68
N THR A 293 -17.09 11.59 29.96
CA THR A 293 -18.32 11.70 30.79
C THR A 293 -19.54 11.92 29.93
#